data_2d129902308a7642399ee15b7afe73ee
#
_entry.id   2d129902308a7642399ee15b7afe73ee
#
_cell.length_a   1.000
_cell.length_b   1.000
_cell.length_c   1.000
_cell.angle_alpha   90.00
_cell.angle_beta   90.00
_cell.angle_gamma   90.00
#
_symmetry.space_group_name_H-M   'P 1'
#
loop_
_entity.id
_entity.type
_entity.pdbx_description
1 polymer ?
#
loop_
_entity_poly.entity_id
_entity_poly.type
_entity_poly.pdbx_seq_one_letter_code
_entity_poly.pdbx_strand_id
1 'polypeptide(L)'
;LNTGSAELERRVLDDVRSGAGTLLAQGYQASVRRYASSRGDLAVKSPHRSALQGLLGRIAVKHEYAVYGRLHGVDGIPRCFGLVDGRHLVLEYVPGGSLRECEAGLRDRDRYFALLRRTLESMHRAGIAHGDLKRKDNLIVGPEERPYIVDFGVACVRPASGRGWRAARFRLTEQMDYNAWIKLKYRRRTDAISAEDLPLYRPLWIERLARWLRIGWQKATLRRPRQRWRARNRR
;
A
#
# COMPACT_ATOMS: atom_id res chain seq x y z
N LEU A 1 -27.86 14.50 -7.96
CA LEU A 1 -26.77 14.63 -6.97
C LEU A 1 -27.29 14.14 -5.62
N ASN A 2 -26.74 13.03 -5.15
CA ASN A 2 -27.22 12.27 -4.00
C ASN A 2 -26.99 13.10 -2.72
N THR A 3 -28.05 13.50 -2.01
CA THR A 3 -28.03 14.30 -0.76
C THR A 3 -27.02 13.73 0.28
N GLY A 4 -26.87 12.41 0.34
CA GLY A 4 -25.92 11.75 1.22
C GLY A 4 -24.43 11.95 0.86
N SER A 5 -24.12 12.20 -0.41
CA SER A 5 -22.74 12.50 -0.84
C SER A 5 -22.32 13.93 -0.45
N ALA A 6 -23.20 14.90 -0.61
CA ALA A 6 -22.92 16.30 -0.25
C ALA A 6 -22.79 16.48 1.28
N GLU A 7 -23.56 15.74 2.07
CA GLU A 7 -23.47 15.75 3.54
C GLU A 7 -22.15 15.13 4.03
N LEU A 8 -21.76 14.00 3.44
CA LEU A 8 -20.46 13.37 3.73
C LEU A 8 -19.31 14.31 3.38
N GLU A 9 -19.37 14.97 2.23
CA GLU A 9 -18.35 15.91 1.76
C GLU A 9 -18.20 17.09 2.73
N ARG A 10 -19.29 17.72 3.12
CA ARG A 10 -19.29 18.83 4.07
C ARG A 10 -18.68 18.43 5.41
N ARG A 11 -19.13 17.31 5.96
CA ARG A 11 -18.64 16.78 7.23
C ARG A 11 -17.13 16.48 7.17
N VAL A 12 -16.66 15.78 6.15
CA VAL A 12 -15.22 15.48 5.99
C VAL A 12 -14.40 16.76 5.89
N LEU A 13 -14.89 17.80 5.20
CA LEU A 13 -14.21 19.10 5.11
C LEU A 13 -14.13 19.80 6.49
N ASP A 14 -15.19 19.79 7.26
CA ASP A 14 -15.22 20.40 8.59
C ASP A 14 -14.28 19.64 9.55
N ASP A 15 -14.29 18.31 9.53
CA ASP A 15 -13.40 17.46 10.32
C ASP A 15 -11.92 17.65 9.95
N VAL A 16 -11.61 17.76 8.65
CA VAL A 16 -10.25 18.02 8.15
C VAL A 16 -9.78 19.44 8.54
N ARG A 17 -10.66 20.44 8.49
CA ARG A 17 -10.35 21.83 8.88
C ARG A 17 -10.11 21.96 10.38
N SER A 18 -10.91 21.30 11.21
CA SER A 18 -10.76 21.29 12.66
C SER A 18 -9.52 20.50 13.13
N GLY A 19 -8.98 19.63 12.29
CA GLY A 19 -7.86 18.76 12.65
C GLY A 19 -8.21 17.68 13.67
N ALA A 20 -9.49 17.42 13.93
CA ALA A 20 -10.00 16.53 14.98
C ALA A 20 -9.67 15.04 14.77
N GLY A 21 -9.19 14.65 13.59
CA GLY A 21 -8.88 13.24 13.27
C GLY A 21 -7.61 12.74 13.94
N THR A 22 -7.62 11.47 14.39
CA THR A 22 -6.45 10.78 14.92
C THR A 22 -5.47 10.46 13.79
N LEU A 23 -4.20 10.83 13.93
CA LEU A 23 -3.16 10.54 12.95
C LEU A 23 -2.88 9.03 12.90
N LEU A 24 -3.06 8.40 11.75
CA LEU A 24 -2.74 6.99 11.51
C LEU A 24 -1.36 6.83 10.87
N ALA A 25 -1.07 7.66 9.86
CA ALA A 25 0.21 7.60 9.16
C ALA A 25 0.59 8.98 8.62
N GLN A 26 1.90 9.24 8.59
CA GLN A 26 2.46 10.44 7.98
C GLN A 26 3.53 10.03 6.98
N GLY A 27 3.24 10.24 5.70
CA GLY A 27 4.17 10.02 4.59
C GLY A 27 4.82 11.32 4.12
N TYR A 28 5.68 11.22 3.10
CA TYR A 28 6.36 12.39 2.52
C TYR A 28 5.41 13.35 1.78
N GLN A 29 4.35 12.82 1.16
CA GLN A 29 3.43 13.58 0.29
C GLN A 29 2.05 13.80 0.89
N ALA A 30 1.63 12.97 1.83
CA ALA A 30 0.30 12.99 2.43
C ALA A 30 0.31 12.45 3.85
N SER A 31 -0.70 12.82 4.61
CA SER A 31 -1.03 12.23 5.91
C SER A 31 -2.37 11.48 5.84
N VAL A 32 -2.50 10.43 6.62
CA VAL A 32 -3.75 9.67 6.77
C VAL A 32 -4.25 9.85 8.19
N ARG A 33 -5.50 10.27 8.34
CA ARG A 33 -6.15 10.46 9.64
C ARG A 33 -7.44 9.64 9.71
N ARG A 34 -7.74 9.10 10.90
CA ARG A 34 -9.02 8.47 11.23
C ARG A 34 -9.99 9.50 11.77
N TYR A 35 -11.21 9.45 11.29
CA TYR A 35 -12.34 10.24 11.77
C TYR A 35 -13.46 9.30 12.20
N ALA A 36 -13.95 9.48 13.41
CA ALA A 36 -15.08 8.70 13.93
C ALA A 36 -16.38 9.12 13.20
N SER A 37 -17.19 8.13 12.82
CA SER A 37 -18.47 8.38 12.17
C SER A 37 -19.52 7.39 12.66
N SER A 38 -20.77 7.83 12.77
CA SER A 38 -21.92 6.97 13.15
C SER A 38 -22.21 5.85 12.14
N ARG A 39 -21.70 5.96 10.89
CA ARG A 39 -21.84 4.96 9.83
C ARG A 39 -20.58 4.13 9.61
N GLY A 40 -19.67 4.12 10.57
CA GLY A 40 -18.34 3.51 10.48
C GLY A 40 -17.24 4.56 10.33
N ASP A 41 -16.08 4.29 10.90
CA ASP A 41 -14.96 5.21 10.88
C ASP A 41 -14.39 5.37 9.47
N LEU A 42 -13.83 6.54 9.22
CA LEU A 42 -13.25 6.91 7.93
C LEU A 42 -11.73 7.08 8.07
N ALA A 43 -11.00 6.66 7.04
CA ALA A 43 -9.60 6.99 6.85
C ALA A 43 -9.49 8.05 5.74
N VAL A 44 -9.02 9.24 6.07
CA VAL A 44 -8.90 10.34 5.11
C VAL A 44 -7.43 10.60 4.82
N LYS A 45 -7.04 10.41 3.55
CA LYS A 45 -5.70 10.71 3.05
C LYS A 45 -5.68 12.11 2.46
N SER A 46 -4.88 12.99 3.05
CA SER A 46 -4.80 14.41 2.68
C SER A 46 -3.38 14.77 2.27
N PRO A 47 -3.15 15.47 1.13
CA PRO A 47 -1.84 15.95 0.74
C PRO A 47 -1.33 17.03 1.70
N HIS A 48 -0.02 17.16 1.82
CA HIS A 48 0.58 18.23 2.62
C HIS A 48 0.26 19.63 2.07
N ARG A 49 0.29 20.64 2.93
CA ARG A 49 -0.08 22.02 2.57
C ARG A 49 1.01 22.81 1.82
N SER A 50 2.27 22.33 1.78
CA SER A 50 3.35 23.03 1.07
C SER A 50 3.09 23.06 -0.44
N ALA A 51 3.45 24.16 -1.12
CA ALA A 51 3.09 24.38 -2.52
C ALA A 51 3.54 23.26 -3.46
N LEU A 52 4.81 22.88 -3.44
CA LEU A 52 5.34 21.83 -4.32
C LEU A 52 4.89 20.42 -3.91
N GLN A 53 4.99 20.09 -2.63
CA GLN A 53 4.54 18.79 -2.09
C GLN A 53 3.02 18.64 -2.21
N GLY A 54 2.27 19.74 -2.08
CA GLY A 54 0.81 19.76 -2.24
C GLY A 54 0.37 19.46 -3.66
N LEU A 55 1.06 19.97 -4.69
CA LEU A 55 0.74 19.68 -6.09
C LEU A 55 1.01 18.19 -6.42
N LEU A 56 2.18 17.68 -6.08
CA LEU A 56 2.51 16.27 -6.28
C LEU A 56 1.58 15.35 -5.48
N GLY A 57 1.24 15.73 -4.25
CA GLY A 57 0.30 15.01 -3.41
C GLY A 57 -1.11 14.95 -4.01
N ARG A 58 -1.58 16.04 -4.62
CA ARG A 58 -2.89 16.06 -5.33
C ARG A 58 -2.92 15.12 -6.53
N ILE A 59 -1.85 15.09 -7.32
CA ILE A 59 -1.73 14.18 -8.46
C ILE A 59 -1.74 12.73 -7.97
N ALA A 60 -0.97 12.43 -6.93
CA ALA A 60 -0.92 11.09 -6.33
C ALA A 60 -2.28 10.65 -5.77
N VAL A 61 -2.98 11.52 -5.04
CA VAL A 61 -4.29 11.22 -4.47
C VAL A 61 -5.36 11.03 -5.56
N LYS A 62 -5.34 11.83 -6.64
CA LYS A 62 -6.24 11.63 -7.78
C LYS A 62 -5.99 10.33 -8.52
N HIS A 63 -4.72 9.97 -8.71
CA HIS A 63 -4.33 8.69 -9.28
C HIS A 63 -4.85 7.53 -8.42
N GLU A 64 -4.62 7.61 -7.12
CA GLU A 64 -5.05 6.60 -6.15
C GLU A 64 -6.58 6.47 -6.13
N TYR A 65 -7.33 7.58 -6.17
CA TYR A 65 -8.78 7.57 -6.30
C TYR A 65 -9.27 6.83 -7.56
N ALA A 66 -8.62 7.08 -8.70
CA ALA A 66 -8.96 6.37 -9.94
C ALA A 66 -8.66 4.86 -9.85
N VAL A 67 -7.61 4.46 -9.12
CA VAL A 67 -7.28 3.06 -8.84
C VAL A 67 -8.35 2.42 -7.96
N TYR A 68 -8.74 3.06 -6.85
CA TYR A 68 -9.82 2.56 -5.99
C TYR A 68 -11.15 2.40 -6.73
N GLY A 69 -11.45 3.30 -7.69
CA GLY A 69 -12.63 3.17 -8.53
C GLY A 69 -12.66 1.88 -9.35
N ARG A 70 -11.50 1.40 -9.81
CA ARG A 70 -11.37 0.12 -10.52
C ARG A 70 -11.40 -1.10 -9.60
N LEU A 71 -11.03 -0.90 -8.34
CA LEU A 71 -10.99 -1.95 -7.32
C LEU A 71 -12.28 -2.03 -6.49
N HIS A 72 -13.31 -1.26 -6.89
CA HIS A 72 -14.59 -1.29 -6.19
C HIS A 72 -15.15 -2.72 -6.10
N GLY A 73 -15.49 -3.17 -4.89
CA GLY A 73 -16.02 -4.50 -4.62
C GLY A 73 -14.99 -5.64 -4.59
N VAL A 74 -13.69 -5.33 -4.74
CA VAL A 74 -12.63 -6.34 -4.55
C VAL A 74 -12.43 -6.59 -3.07
N ASP A 75 -12.60 -7.85 -2.64
CA ASP A 75 -12.40 -8.26 -1.25
C ASP A 75 -10.96 -8.05 -0.80
N GLY A 76 -10.78 -7.53 0.43
CA GLY A 76 -9.46 -7.16 0.96
C GLY A 76 -8.93 -5.80 0.45
N ILE A 77 -9.79 -4.99 -0.19
CA ILE A 77 -9.51 -3.59 -0.52
C ILE A 77 -10.52 -2.71 0.22
N PRO A 78 -10.07 -1.67 0.97
CA PRO A 78 -10.98 -0.75 1.65
C PRO A 78 -11.92 -0.05 0.67
N ARG A 79 -13.18 0.16 1.07
CA ARG A 79 -14.13 0.92 0.23
C ARG A 79 -13.65 2.36 0.08
N CYS A 80 -13.79 2.88 -1.13
CA CYS A 80 -13.57 4.30 -1.41
C CYS A 80 -14.93 5.01 -1.43
N PHE A 81 -15.08 6.03 -0.58
CA PHE A 81 -16.30 6.84 -0.50
C PHE A 81 -16.25 8.05 -1.43
N GLY A 82 -15.06 8.45 -1.86
CA GLY A 82 -14.92 9.55 -2.79
C GLY A 82 -13.65 10.37 -2.63
N LEU A 83 -13.57 11.40 -3.45
CA LEU A 83 -12.52 12.41 -3.42
C LEU A 83 -13.17 13.78 -3.09
N VAL A 84 -12.98 14.23 -1.86
CA VAL A 84 -13.58 15.47 -1.34
C VAL A 84 -12.66 16.65 -1.65
N ASP A 85 -13.23 17.77 -2.12
CA ASP A 85 -12.51 19.00 -2.54
C ASP A 85 -11.38 18.70 -3.56
N GLY A 86 -11.52 17.62 -4.34
CA GLY A 86 -10.52 17.19 -5.33
C GLY A 86 -9.14 16.86 -4.74
N ARG A 87 -9.04 16.67 -3.41
CA ARG A 87 -7.76 16.51 -2.71
C ARG A 87 -7.78 15.55 -1.52
N HIS A 88 -8.91 15.31 -0.88
CA HIS A 88 -9.02 14.44 0.28
C HIS A 88 -9.64 13.10 -0.13
N LEU A 89 -8.85 12.05 -0.16
CA LEU A 89 -9.34 10.70 -0.46
C LEU A 89 -9.95 10.09 0.79
N VAL A 90 -11.25 9.77 0.69
CA VAL A 90 -12.04 9.22 1.80
C VAL A 90 -12.22 7.73 1.60
N LEU A 91 -11.68 6.96 2.53
CA LEU A 91 -11.69 5.50 2.52
C LEU A 91 -12.37 4.96 3.78
N GLU A 92 -12.80 3.73 3.70
CA GLU A 92 -13.16 2.92 4.86
C GLU A 92 -11.95 2.79 5.78
N TYR A 93 -12.15 3.05 7.08
CA TYR A 93 -11.16 2.70 8.09
C TYR A 93 -11.25 1.20 8.38
N VAL A 94 -10.15 0.50 8.17
CA VAL A 94 -10.01 -0.91 8.52
C VAL A 94 -9.44 -1.00 9.94
N PRO A 95 -10.21 -1.49 10.94
CA PRO A 95 -9.68 -1.71 12.28
C PRO A 95 -8.58 -2.77 12.26
N GLY A 96 -7.50 -2.54 12.98
CA GLY A 96 -6.36 -3.45 13.04
C GLY A 96 -5.03 -2.72 13.00
N GLY A 97 -3.97 -3.44 12.65
CA GLY A 97 -2.62 -2.90 12.55
C GLY A 97 -1.92 -3.31 11.27
N SER A 98 -0.78 -2.71 10.99
CA SER A 98 0.04 -3.11 9.85
C SER A 98 0.58 -4.53 10.03
N LEU A 99 0.81 -5.23 8.91
CA LEU A 99 1.49 -6.54 8.97
C LEU A 99 2.87 -6.43 9.64
N ARG A 100 3.50 -5.25 9.61
CA ARG A 100 4.76 -5.00 10.33
C ARG A 100 4.60 -5.20 11.83
N GLU A 101 3.51 -4.71 12.39
CA GLU A 101 3.21 -4.74 13.83
C GLU A 101 2.60 -6.07 14.26
N CYS A 102 1.73 -6.63 13.42
CA CYS A 102 0.88 -7.76 13.79
C CYS A 102 1.42 -9.14 13.36
N GLU A 103 2.44 -9.21 12.48
CA GLU A 103 2.89 -10.49 11.88
C GLU A 103 3.30 -11.55 12.93
N ALA A 104 3.91 -11.12 14.03
CA ALA A 104 4.33 -12.05 15.10
C ALA A 104 3.16 -12.66 15.88
N GLY A 105 2.02 -11.96 15.91
CA GLY A 105 0.81 -12.37 16.63
C GLY A 105 -0.25 -13.05 15.74
N LEU A 106 0.02 -13.27 14.46
CA LEU A 106 -0.92 -13.99 13.59
C LEU A 106 -1.13 -15.44 14.07
N ARG A 107 -2.37 -15.80 14.34
CA ARG A 107 -2.78 -17.14 14.77
C ARG A 107 -2.69 -18.14 13.62
N ASP A 108 -3.16 -17.73 12.43
CA ASP A 108 -3.12 -18.54 11.21
C ASP A 108 -2.47 -17.76 10.06
N ARG A 109 -1.14 -17.82 10.05
CA ARG A 109 -0.32 -17.15 9.06
C ARG A 109 -0.57 -17.67 7.64
N ASP A 110 -0.77 -18.96 7.48
CA ASP A 110 -0.96 -19.59 6.16
C ASP A 110 -2.31 -19.17 5.57
N ARG A 111 -3.37 -19.14 6.37
CA ARG A 111 -4.67 -18.59 5.99
C ARG A 111 -4.56 -17.12 5.60
N TYR A 112 -3.83 -16.30 6.38
CA TYR A 112 -3.63 -14.88 6.05
C TYR A 112 -3.01 -14.71 4.66
N PHE A 113 -1.92 -15.44 4.36
CA PHE A 113 -1.24 -15.35 3.07
C PHE A 113 -2.04 -15.97 1.93
N ALA A 114 -2.86 -17.00 2.19
CA ALA A 114 -3.79 -17.55 1.20
C ALA A 114 -4.87 -16.53 0.81
N LEU A 115 -5.46 -15.84 1.79
CA LEU A 115 -6.44 -14.76 1.55
C LEU A 115 -5.78 -13.58 0.81
N LEU A 116 -4.58 -13.16 1.23
CA LEU A 116 -3.83 -12.09 0.58
C LEU A 116 -3.54 -12.41 -0.89
N ARG A 117 -3.22 -13.68 -1.23
CA ARG A 117 -3.05 -14.12 -2.61
C ARG A 117 -4.33 -13.94 -3.41
N ARG A 118 -5.50 -14.31 -2.86
CA ARG A 118 -6.81 -14.14 -3.54
C ARG A 118 -7.11 -12.66 -3.83
N THR A 119 -6.86 -11.78 -2.85
CA THR A 119 -6.99 -10.33 -3.04
C THR A 119 -6.07 -9.83 -4.14
N LEU A 120 -4.81 -10.26 -4.14
CA LEU A 120 -3.81 -9.91 -5.15
C LEU A 120 -4.22 -10.34 -6.55
N GLU A 121 -4.67 -11.58 -6.72
CA GLU A 121 -5.16 -12.12 -8.00
C GLU A 121 -6.40 -11.36 -8.49
N SER A 122 -7.31 -11.00 -7.61
CA SER A 122 -8.51 -10.22 -7.95
C SER A 122 -8.15 -8.78 -8.37
N MET A 123 -7.22 -8.16 -7.68
CA MET A 123 -6.66 -6.84 -8.02
C MET A 123 -6.00 -6.87 -9.41
N HIS A 124 -5.18 -7.88 -9.71
CA HIS A 124 -4.53 -8.03 -11.01
C HIS A 124 -5.56 -8.29 -12.12
N ARG A 125 -6.62 -9.08 -11.86
CA ARG A 125 -7.72 -9.26 -12.83
C ARG A 125 -8.44 -7.95 -13.12
N ALA A 126 -8.64 -7.09 -12.12
CA ALA A 126 -9.19 -5.74 -12.30
C ALA A 126 -8.24 -4.79 -13.06
N GLY A 127 -7.05 -5.26 -13.45
CA GLY A 127 -6.07 -4.51 -14.22
C GLY A 127 -5.25 -3.53 -13.37
N ILE A 128 -5.09 -3.77 -12.10
CA ILE A 128 -4.27 -2.99 -11.17
C ILE A 128 -3.12 -3.85 -10.65
N ALA A 129 -1.89 -3.31 -10.67
CA ALA A 129 -0.72 -3.86 -9.99
C ALA A 129 -0.19 -2.83 -9.00
N HIS A 130 0.07 -3.26 -7.76
CA HIS A 130 0.35 -2.35 -6.63
C HIS A 130 1.74 -1.71 -6.70
N GLY A 131 2.78 -2.53 -6.92
CA GLY A 131 4.18 -2.09 -7.08
C GLY A 131 4.95 -1.84 -5.79
N ASP A 132 4.31 -1.78 -4.63
CA ASP A 132 4.99 -1.57 -3.34
C ASP A 132 4.48 -2.48 -2.19
N LEU A 133 4.05 -3.70 -2.52
CA LEU A 133 3.62 -4.70 -1.52
C LEU A 133 4.77 -5.21 -0.62
N LYS A 134 6.03 -4.93 -0.99
CA LYS A 134 7.19 -5.24 -0.14
C LYS A 134 7.18 -4.49 1.20
N ARG A 135 6.44 -3.38 1.30
CA ARG A 135 6.23 -2.62 2.53
C ARG A 135 5.09 -3.25 3.32
N LYS A 136 5.43 -3.82 4.48
CA LYS A 136 4.45 -4.43 5.38
C LYS A 136 3.43 -3.42 5.92
N ASP A 137 3.74 -2.12 5.85
CA ASP A 137 2.85 -1.04 6.25
C ASP A 137 1.68 -0.86 5.27
N ASN A 138 1.81 -1.34 4.02
CA ASN A 138 0.76 -1.32 3.00
C ASN A 138 -0.20 -2.52 3.11
N LEU A 139 0.03 -3.39 4.09
CA LEU A 139 -0.80 -4.56 4.38
C LEU A 139 -1.35 -4.44 5.79
N ILE A 140 -2.67 -4.39 5.92
CA ILE A 140 -3.35 -4.32 7.21
C ILE A 140 -3.84 -5.71 7.59
N VAL A 141 -3.63 -6.07 8.85
CA VAL A 141 -4.26 -7.22 9.49
C VAL A 141 -5.55 -6.71 10.13
N GLY A 142 -6.66 -6.91 9.44
CA GLY A 142 -7.97 -6.46 9.86
C GLY A 142 -8.70 -7.47 10.76
N PRO A 143 -10.02 -7.28 10.99
CA PRO A 143 -10.83 -8.21 11.77
C PRO A 143 -10.68 -9.66 11.28
N GLU A 144 -10.72 -10.62 12.21
CA GLU A 144 -10.54 -12.05 11.93
C GLU A 144 -9.25 -12.38 11.18
N GLU A 145 -8.22 -11.54 11.35
CA GLU A 145 -6.94 -11.64 10.64
C GLU A 145 -7.07 -11.59 9.10
N ARG A 146 -8.10 -10.91 8.59
CA ARG A 146 -8.25 -10.73 7.13
C ARG A 146 -7.24 -9.71 6.62
N PRO A 147 -6.55 -9.99 5.50
CA PRO A 147 -5.64 -9.04 4.89
C PRO A 147 -6.37 -7.95 4.14
N TYR A 148 -5.89 -6.71 4.26
CA TYR A 148 -6.29 -5.60 3.41
C TYR A 148 -5.06 -4.95 2.80
N ILE A 149 -5.17 -4.57 1.52
CA ILE A 149 -4.13 -3.84 0.77
C ILE A 149 -4.50 -2.37 0.72
N VAL A 150 -3.56 -1.50 1.07
CA VAL A 150 -3.73 -0.04 1.11
C VAL A 150 -2.55 0.68 0.44
N ASP A 151 -2.71 1.98 0.16
CA ASP A 151 -1.69 2.87 -0.42
C ASP A 151 -1.33 2.53 -1.87
N PHE A 152 -2.25 2.83 -2.79
CA PHE A 152 -2.10 2.65 -4.23
C PHE A 152 -1.41 3.81 -4.95
N GLY A 153 -0.70 4.68 -4.23
CA GLY A 153 -0.08 5.89 -4.81
C GLY A 153 0.91 5.64 -5.94
N VAL A 154 1.53 4.44 -6.01
CA VAL A 154 2.47 4.03 -7.06
C VAL A 154 1.95 2.92 -7.98
N ALA A 155 0.68 2.56 -7.84
CA ALA A 155 0.08 1.47 -8.58
C ALA A 155 0.11 1.68 -10.10
N CYS A 156 0.20 0.59 -10.85
CA CYS A 156 0.13 0.58 -12.30
C CYS A 156 -1.24 0.11 -12.76
N VAL A 157 -1.77 0.83 -13.75
CA VAL A 157 -3.01 0.46 -14.43
C VAL A 157 -2.67 -0.26 -15.74
N ARG A 158 -3.33 -1.39 -16.01
CA ARG A 158 -3.17 -2.12 -17.26
C ARG A 158 -3.66 -1.27 -18.44
N PRO A 159 -2.81 -1.01 -19.45
CA PRO A 159 -3.23 -0.27 -20.62
C PRO A 159 -4.17 -1.11 -21.51
N ALA A 160 -5.11 -0.47 -22.18
CA ALA A 160 -6.05 -1.15 -23.08
C ALA A 160 -5.35 -1.88 -24.24
N SER A 161 -4.25 -1.31 -24.77
CA SER A 161 -3.55 -1.86 -25.92
C SER A 161 -2.85 -3.22 -25.67
N GLY A 162 -2.61 -3.60 -24.42
CA GLY A 162 -1.86 -4.82 -24.08
C GLY A 162 -0.40 -4.86 -24.58
N ARG A 163 0.05 -3.87 -25.37
CA ARG A 163 1.36 -3.78 -26.03
C ARG A 163 2.11 -2.52 -25.62
N GLY A 164 3.40 -2.46 -25.96
CA GLY A 164 4.27 -1.34 -25.69
C GLY A 164 4.81 -1.27 -24.25
N TRP A 165 5.55 -0.19 -23.95
CA TRP A 165 6.27 -0.04 -22.69
C TRP A 165 5.35 0.02 -21.45
N ARG A 166 4.13 0.57 -21.58
CA ARG A 166 3.14 0.62 -20.49
C ARG A 166 2.66 -0.78 -20.10
N ALA A 167 2.41 -1.64 -21.10
CA ALA A 167 2.03 -3.02 -20.86
C ALA A 167 3.19 -3.83 -20.25
N ALA A 168 4.42 -3.60 -20.73
CA ALA A 168 5.61 -4.21 -20.16
C ALA A 168 5.81 -3.77 -18.69
N ARG A 169 5.65 -2.48 -18.39
CA ARG A 169 5.69 -1.95 -17.03
C ARG A 169 4.62 -2.59 -16.12
N PHE A 170 3.38 -2.73 -16.62
CA PHE A 170 2.32 -3.38 -15.85
C PHE A 170 2.70 -4.83 -15.50
N ARG A 171 3.09 -5.65 -16.49
CA ARG A 171 3.51 -7.05 -16.27
C ARG A 171 4.69 -7.16 -15.30
N LEU A 172 5.66 -6.23 -15.39
CA LEU A 172 6.78 -6.18 -14.47
C LEU A 172 6.30 -5.89 -13.03
N THR A 173 5.40 -4.91 -12.86
CA THR A 173 4.85 -4.54 -11.56
C THR A 173 4.01 -5.68 -10.97
N GLU A 174 3.18 -6.34 -11.78
CA GLU A 174 2.42 -7.53 -11.41
C GLU A 174 3.36 -8.65 -10.89
N GLN A 175 4.48 -8.90 -11.59
CA GLN A 175 5.48 -9.87 -11.14
C GLN A 175 6.19 -9.42 -9.84
N MET A 176 6.43 -8.11 -9.67
CA MET A 176 6.99 -7.58 -8.42
C MET A 176 6.06 -7.82 -7.23
N ASP A 177 4.75 -7.73 -7.42
CA ASP A 177 3.76 -7.99 -6.40
C ASP A 177 3.76 -9.47 -5.98
N TYR A 178 3.79 -10.41 -6.92
CA TYR A 178 3.95 -11.84 -6.60
C TYR A 178 5.26 -12.14 -5.89
N ASN A 179 6.36 -11.57 -6.35
CA ASN A 179 7.65 -11.72 -5.69
C ASN A 179 7.64 -11.15 -4.25
N ALA A 180 6.93 -10.05 -4.03
CA ALA A 180 6.77 -9.47 -2.69
C ALA A 180 5.95 -10.39 -1.78
N TRP A 181 4.81 -10.92 -2.29
CA TRP A 181 3.97 -11.87 -1.58
C TRP A 181 4.78 -13.13 -1.17
N ILE A 182 5.54 -13.75 -2.08
CA ILE A 182 6.42 -14.90 -1.80
C ILE A 182 7.44 -14.54 -0.71
N LYS A 183 8.14 -13.42 -0.85
CA LYS A 183 9.15 -12.99 0.12
C LYS A 183 8.56 -12.73 1.52
N LEU A 184 7.33 -12.26 1.59
CA LEU A 184 6.62 -12.07 2.84
C LEU A 184 6.17 -13.41 3.43
N LYS A 185 5.48 -14.27 2.65
CA LYS A 185 4.99 -15.58 3.09
C LYS A 185 6.12 -16.45 3.62
N TYR A 186 7.22 -16.54 2.91
CA TYR A 186 8.35 -17.41 3.24
C TYR A 186 9.45 -16.70 4.05
N ARG A 187 9.21 -15.50 4.58
CA ARG A 187 10.20 -14.73 5.37
C ARG A 187 11.55 -14.63 4.66
N ARG A 188 11.53 -14.47 3.32
CA ARG A 188 12.68 -14.42 2.39
C ARG A 188 13.49 -15.71 2.29
N ARG A 189 13.01 -16.83 2.82
CA ARG A 189 13.63 -18.14 2.62
C ARG A 189 13.12 -18.73 1.31
N THR A 190 13.86 -18.51 0.23
CA THR A 190 13.46 -18.95 -1.12
C THR A 190 13.64 -20.45 -1.33
N ASP A 191 14.42 -21.10 -0.48
CA ASP A 191 14.60 -22.54 -0.38
C ASP A 191 13.37 -23.27 0.19
N ALA A 192 12.53 -22.57 0.93
CA ALA A 192 11.32 -23.11 1.56
C ALA A 192 10.04 -22.92 0.74
N ILE A 193 10.12 -22.39 -0.49
CA ILE A 193 8.95 -22.16 -1.34
C ILE A 193 8.33 -23.51 -1.73
N SER A 194 7.01 -23.66 -1.48
CA SER A 194 6.27 -24.87 -1.87
C SER A 194 6.22 -25.02 -3.40
N ALA A 195 6.03 -26.28 -3.87
CA ALA A 195 5.89 -26.56 -5.30
C ALA A 195 4.70 -25.80 -5.94
N GLU A 196 3.62 -25.55 -5.18
CA GLU A 196 2.46 -24.79 -5.61
C GLU A 196 2.76 -23.30 -5.84
N ASP A 197 3.60 -22.70 -4.99
CA ASP A 197 3.89 -21.26 -5.03
C ASP A 197 5.12 -20.94 -5.91
N LEU A 198 5.95 -21.93 -6.20
CA LEU A 198 7.18 -21.76 -6.98
C LEU A 198 6.96 -21.14 -8.37
N PRO A 199 5.90 -21.47 -9.14
CA PRO A 199 5.63 -20.82 -10.44
C PRO A 199 5.38 -19.32 -10.37
N LEU A 200 4.94 -18.81 -9.21
CA LEU A 200 4.69 -17.39 -8.98
C LEU A 200 5.98 -16.59 -8.71
N TYR A 201 7.06 -17.27 -8.33
CA TYR A 201 8.32 -16.62 -8.01
C TYR A 201 9.23 -16.53 -9.22
N ARG A 202 9.43 -15.30 -9.73
CA ARG A 202 10.36 -15.03 -10.84
C ARG A 202 11.35 -13.94 -10.42
N PRO A 203 12.59 -14.30 -10.05
CA PRO A 203 13.60 -13.32 -9.67
C PRO A 203 13.85 -12.34 -10.82
N LEU A 204 13.53 -11.07 -10.60
CA LEU A 204 13.74 -10.03 -11.58
C LEU A 204 15.20 -9.58 -11.55
N TRP A 205 15.82 -9.46 -12.74
CA TRP A 205 17.17 -8.95 -12.87
C TRP A 205 17.32 -7.54 -12.30
N ILE A 206 16.27 -6.69 -12.39
CA ILE A 206 16.20 -5.36 -11.77
C ILE A 206 16.34 -5.43 -10.24
N GLU A 207 15.73 -6.43 -9.58
CA GLU A 207 15.89 -6.63 -8.13
C GLU A 207 17.34 -7.03 -7.79
N ARG A 208 17.98 -7.82 -8.65
CA ARG A 208 19.40 -8.20 -8.50
C ARG A 208 20.31 -6.99 -8.69
N LEU A 209 20.07 -6.17 -9.72
CA LEU A 209 20.81 -4.93 -9.99
C LEU A 209 20.62 -3.91 -8.87
N ALA A 210 19.38 -3.66 -8.42
CA ALA A 210 19.09 -2.75 -7.32
C ALA A 210 19.74 -3.21 -6.00
N ARG A 211 19.81 -4.52 -5.75
CA ARG A 211 20.53 -5.10 -4.61
C ARG A 211 22.03 -4.85 -4.73
N TRP A 212 22.60 -5.08 -5.90
CA TRP A 212 24.02 -4.87 -6.17
C TRP A 212 24.40 -3.38 -6.01
N LEU A 213 23.64 -2.48 -6.60
CA LEU A 213 23.83 -1.02 -6.47
C LEU A 213 23.71 -0.57 -5.01
N ARG A 214 22.74 -1.09 -4.25
CA ARG A 214 22.58 -0.78 -2.82
C ARG A 214 23.75 -1.26 -2.01
N ILE A 215 24.25 -2.47 -2.27
CA ILE A 215 25.45 -3.02 -1.59
C ILE A 215 26.67 -2.17 -1.94
N GLY A 216 26.85 -1.82 -3.20
CA GLY A 216 27.93 -0.93 -3.66
C GLY A 216 27.87 0.44 -2.97
N TRP A 217 26.70 1.08 -2.96
CA TRP A 217 26.46 2.35 -2.28
C TRP A 217 26.71 2.28 -0.76
N GLN A 218 26.25 1.22 -0.10
CA GLN A 218 26.46 1.02 1.33
C GLN A 218 27.95 0.78 1.67
N LYS A 219 28.69 0.11 0.78
CA LYS A 219 30.15 -0.05 0.93
C LYS A 219 30.87 1.27 0.69
N ALA A 220 30.53 2.02 -0.36
CA ALA A 220 31.14 3.29 -0.72
C ALA A 220 30.89 4.40 0.33
N THR A 221 29.68 4.42 0.95
CA THR A 221 29.31 5.45 1.94
C THR A 221 29.65 5.10 3.39
N LEU A 222 30.29 3.97 3.66
CA LEU A 222 30.65 3.50 5.01
C LEU A 222 29.48 3.53 6.04
N ARG A 223 28.24 3.48 5.58
CA ARG A 223 27.06 3.60 6.47
C ARG A 223 26.93 2.43 7.46
N ARG A 224 27.34 1.22 7.08
CA ARG A 224 27.29 0.04 7.98
C ARG A 224 28.23 0.11 9.17
N PRO A 225 29.50 0.52 9.04
CA PRO A 225 30.39 0.71 10.18
C PRO A 225 29.90 1.76 11.18
N ARG A 226 29.36 2.90 10.67
CA ARG A 226 28.83 3.98 11.52
C ARG A 226 27.58 3.57 12.33
N GLN A 227 26.69 2.73 11.78
CA GLN A 227 25.51 2.23 12.51
C GLN A 227 25.92 1.24 13.61
N ARG A 228 26.86 0.33 13.34
CA ARG A 228 27.41 -0.60 14.35
C ARG A 228 28.16 0.13 15.46
N TRP A 229 28.92 1.17 15.14
CA TRP A 229 29.61 2.01 16.11
C TRP A 229 28.64 2.78 17.00
N ARG A 230 27.58 3.37 16.45
CA ARG A 230 26.53 4.05 17.24
C ARG A 230 25.73 3.10 18.13
N ALA A 231 25.48 1.88 17.70
CA ALA A 231 24.80 0.86 18.51
C ALA A 231 25.65 0.35 19.67
N ARG A 232 26.99 0.33 19.51
CA ARG A 232 27.95 -0.11 20.54
C ARG A 232 28.21 0.96 21.61
N ASN A 233 28.07 2.24 21.28
CA ASN A 233 28.28 3.35 22.22
C ASN A 233 26.99 3.85 22.93
N ARG A 234 25.89 3.12 22.82
CA ARG A 234 24.63 3.36 23.54
C ARG A 234 24.33 2.32 24.65
N ARG A 235 25.35 1.57 25.05
CA ARG A 235 25.28 0.70 26.23
C ARG A 235 26.10 1.29 27.36
#